data_b9007a3f1f3daaa3f3e0d5215c8e95d8
#
_entry.id   b9007a3f1f3daaa3f3e0d5215c8e95d8
#
_cell.length_a   1.000
_cell.length_b   1.000
_cell.length_c   1.000
_cell.angle_alpha   90.00
_cell.angle_beta   90.00
_cell.angle_gamma   90.00
#
_symmetry.space_group_name_H-M   'P 1'
#
loop_
_entity.id
_entity.type
_entity.pdbx_description
1 polymer ?
#
loop_
_entity_poly.entity_id
_entity_poly.type
_entity_poly.pdbx_seq_one_letter_code
_entity_poly.pdbx_strand_id
1 'polypeptide(L)'
;MEIWKTITDFNELYSVSNYGNVKNLEGEILPTSIRAGYVLVYLKHTKKNHFVHRLVAKEFLKDFDSAKMVNHIDFNKSNNYYLNLEMVTNRENQCHLIKSKNKFIGACFNKNKKKWQSHIMINGKLKYIGMYNNQEEAYQARVNFEKENGIVNKYI
;
A
#
# COMPACT_ATOMS: atom_id res chain seq x y z
N MET A 1 0.52 13.41 -18.37
CA MET A 1 1.84 13.60 -19.04
C MET A 1 2.87 12.75 -18.31
N GLU A 2 3.77 12.08 -19.03
CA GLU A 2 4.85 11.31 -18.43
C GLU A 2 6.02 12.25 -18.07
N ILE A 3 6.45 12.16 -16.80
CA ILE A 3 7.53 12.98 -16.23
C ILE A 3 8.67 12.04 -15.86
N TRP A 4 9.89 12.40 -16.25
CA TRP A 4 11.08 11.61 -15.99
C TRP A 4 11.98 12.27 -14.95
N LYS A 5 12.55 11.47 -14.05
CA LYS A 5 13.56 11.89 -13.09
C LYS A 5 14.76 10.95 -13.14
N THR A 6 15.95 11.52 -13.03
CA THR A 6 17.19 10.75 -12.92
C THR A 6 17.24 10.03 -11.58
N ILE A 7 17.66 8.76 -11.59
CA ILE A 7 17.81 7.95 -10.38
C ILE A 7 19.16 8.26 -9.75
N THR A 8 19.14 8.92 -8.60
CA THR A 8 20.35 9.43 -7.93
C THR A 8 21.31 8.35 -7.44
N ASP A 9 20.80 7.15 -7.06
CA ASP A 9 21.61 6.06 -6.48
C ASP A 9 22.57 5.37 -7.46
N PHE A 10 22.40 5.54 -8.77
CA PHE A 10 23.11 4.76 -9.78
C PHE A 10 23.97 5.63 -10.68
N ASN A 11 24.67 6.61 -10.10
CA ASN A 11 25.54 7.55 -10.82
C ASN A 11 24.84 8.21 -11.99
N GLU A 12 23.54 8.46 -11.86
CA GLU A 12 22.70 9.10 -12.88
C GLU A 12 22.59 8.33 -14.22
N LEU A 13 22.98 7.05 -14.23
CA LEU A 13 22.97 6.20 -15.43
C LEU A 13 21.56 5.81 -15.90
N TYR A 14 20.54 6.04 -15.09
CA TYR A 14 19.17 5.65 -15.37
C TYR A 14 18.18 6.75 -14.98
N SER A 15 17.05 6.78 -15.66
CA SER A 15 15.91 7.61 -15.30
C SER A 15 14.66 6.77 -15.10
N VAL A 16 13.78 7.20 -14.20
CA VAL A 16 12.49 6.57 -13.95
C VAL A 16 11.37 7.57 -14.22
N SER A 17 10.26 7.11 -14.79
CA SER A 17 9.09 7.95 -15.01
C SER A 17 8.10 7.84 -13.84
N ASN A 18 7.21 8.83 -13.75
CA ASN A 18 6.08 8.82 -12.81
C ASN A 18 5.07 7.66 -13.06
N TYR A 19 5.16 6.94 -14.17
CA TYR A 19 4.38 5.73 -14.48
C TYR A 19 5.14 4.43 -14.20
N GLY A 20 6.44 4.49 -13.87
CA GLY A 20 7.26 3.32 -13.60
C GLY A 20 8.00 2.76 -14.82
N ASN A 21 8.12 3.52 -15.89
CA ASN A 21 9.05 3.18 -16.96
C ASN A 21 10.47 3.54 -16.53
N VAL A 22 11.46 2.74 -16.91
CA VAL A 22 12.88 2.99 -16.61
C VAL A 22 13.66 3.03 -17.91
N LYS A 23 14.53 4.01 -18.08
CA LYS A 23 15.39 4.14 -19.27
C LYS A 23 16.86 4.34 -18.91
N ASN A 24 17.75 3.96 -19.83
CA ASN A 24 19.20 4.21 -19.74
C ASN A 24 19.56 5.63 -20.24
N LEU A 25 20.83 5.96 -20.25
CA LEU A 25 21.33 7.25 -20.76
C LEU A 25 21.06 7.48 -22.24
N GLU A 26 21.03 6.40 -23.03
CA GLU A 26 20.74 6.42 -24.46
C GLU A 26 19.25 6.66 -24.74
N GLY A 27 18.41 6.72 -23.71
CA GLY A 27 16.97 6.92 -23.82
C GLY A 27 16.16 5.65 -24.09
N GLU A 28 16.80 4.48 -24.09
CA GLU A 28 16.13 3.20 -24.32
C GLU A 28 15.35 2.76 -23.09
N ILE A 29 14.07 2.39 -23.26
CA ILE A 29 13.26 1.83 -22.20
C ILE A 29 13.74 0.40 -21.88
N LEU A 30 14.07 0.17 -20.63
CA LEU A 30 14.56 -1.13 -20.18
C LEU A 30 13.41 -2.14 -20.04
N PRO A 31 13.64 -3.41 -20.45
CA PRO A 31 12.66 -4.47 -20.26
C PRO A 31 12.44 -4.74 -18.78
N THR A 32 11.18 -5.03 -18.43
CA THR A 32 10.78 -5.36 -17.07
C THR A 32 10.34 -6.82 -16.96
N SER A 33 10.40 -7.36 -15.75
CA SER A 33 9.90 -8.68 -15.41
C SER A 33 8.95 -8.60 -14.22
N ILE A 34 8.09 -9.62 -14.03
CA ILE A 34 7.15 -9.67 -12.91
C ILE A 34 7.54 -10.82 -11.98
N ARG A 35 7.69 -10.53 -10.68
CA ARG A 35 7.91 -11.53 -9.64
C ARG A 35 6.97 -11.28 -8.45
N ALA A 36 6.17 -12.28 -8.10
CA ALA A 36 5.15 -12.20 -7.04
C ALA A 36 4.19 -10.98 -7.19
N GLY A 37 3.89 -10.61 -8.46
CA GLY A 37 3.05 -9.47 -8.82
C GLY A 37 3.78 -8.11 -8.88
N TYR A 38 5.01 -8.02 -8.44
CA TYR A 38 5.80 -6.78 -8.51
C TYR A 38 6.59 -6.70 -9.81
N VAL A 39 6.67 -5.48 -10.36
CA VAL A 39 7.50 -5.18 -11.53
C VAL A 39 8.94 -4.93 -11.10
N LEU A 40 9.88 -5.60 -11.78
CA LEU A 40 11.32 -5.46 -11.59
C LEU A 40 11.98 -5.04 -12.88
N VAL A 41 13.07 -4.27 -12.75
CA VAL A 41 13.98 -3.90 -13.83
C VAL A 41 15.39 -4.36 -13.48
N TYR A 42 16.08 -4.97 -14.45
CA TYR A 42 17.49 -5.34 -14.28
C TYR A 42 18.38 -4.17 -14.66
N LEU A 43 19.21 -3.70 -13.72
CA LEU A 43 20.16 -2.62 -13.96
C LEU A 43 21.59 -3.21 -14.11
N LYS A 44 22.16 -3.06 -15.30
CA LYS A 44 23.48 -3.61 -15.65
C LYS A 44 24.59 -3.13 -14.71
N HIS A 45 24.54 -1.87 -14.30
CA HIS A 45 25.55 -1.27 -13.40
C HIS A 45 25.62 -1.99 -12.05
N THR A 46 24.47 -2.31 -11.44
CA THR A 46 24.41 -3.00 -10.15
C THR A 46 24.44 -4.52 -10.28
N LYS A 47 24.24 -5.05 -11.48
CA LYS A 47 24.07 -6.49 -11.77
C LYS A 47 22.92 -7.12 -10.95
N LYS A 48 21.87 -6.36 -10.67
CA LYS A 48 20.73 -6.78 -9.83
C LYS A 48 19.39 -6.34 -10.41
N ASN A 49 18.34 -7.04 -9.99
CA ASN A 49 16.97 -6.62 -10.20
C ASN A 49 16.55 -5.63 -9.11
N HIS A 50 15.90 -4.54 -9.52
CA HIS A 50 15.37 -3.51 -8.66
C HIS A 50 13.86 -3.45 -8.80
N PHE A 51 13.15 -3.25 -7.69
CA PHE A 51 11.71 -3.05 -7.69
C PHE A 51 11.37 -1.67 -8.24
N VAL A 52 10.59 -1.62 -9.32
CA VAL A 52 10.23 -0.37 -9.98
C VAL A 52 9.48 0.58 -9.06
N HIS A 53 8.50 0.10 -8.26
CA HIS A 53 7.76 0.93 -7.31
C HIS A 53 8.67 1.63 -6.29
N ARG A 54 9.79 1.01 -5.90
CA ARG A 54 10.75 1.65 -4.98
C ARG A 54 11.56 2.75 -5.67
N LEU A 55 11.91 2.56 -6.95
CA LEU A 55 12.58 3.58 -7.76
C LEU A 55 11.67 4.79 -7.94
N VAL A 56 10.40 4.56 -8.30
CA VAL A 56 9.40 5.61 -8.43
C VAL A 56 9.17 6.32 -7.09
N ALA A 57 8.96 5.57 -6.02
CA ALA A 57 8.71 6.15 -4.70
C ALA A 57 9.87 7.06 -4.27
N LYS A 58 11.11 6.62 -4.46
CA LYS A 58 12.29 7.39 -4.10
C LYS A 58 12.37 8.74 -4.81
N GLU A 59 12.10 8.75 -6.10
CA GLU A 59 12.28 9.97 -6.90
C GLU A 59 11.04 10.88 -6.90
N PHE A 60 9.84 10.36 -6.65
CA PHE A 60 8.59 11.11 -6.77
C PHE A 60 7.88 11.40 -5.46
N LEU A 61 8.05 10.60 -4.41
CA LEU A 61 7.42 10.85 -3.12
C LEU A 61 8.30 11.76 -2.25
N LYS A 62 7.70 12.82 -1.71
CA LYS A 62 8.41 13.79 -0.85
C LYS A 62 8.81 13.21 0.51
N ASP A 63 8.06 12.23 0.99
CA ASP A 63 8.20 11.58 2.29
C ASP A 63 8.90 10.21 2.20
N PHE A 64 9.68 9.99 1.13
CA PHE A 64 10.40 8.74 0.95
C PHE A 64 11.35 8.48 2.12
N ASP A 65 11.22 7.29 2.71
CA ASP A 65 12.04 6.79 3.79
C ASP A 65 12.41 5.34 3.50
N SER A 66 13.71 5.06 3.36
CA SER A 66 14.20 3.72 3.05
C SER A 66 13.87 2.66 4.10
N ALA A 67 13.62 3.08 5.37
CA ALA A 67 13.21 2.21 6.46
C ALA A 67 11.72 1.83 6.40
N LYS A 68 10.92 2.54 5.62
CA LYS A 68 9.51 2.25 5.41
C LYS A 68 9.26 1.36 4.20
N MET A 69 8.05 0.84 4.12
CA MET A 69 7.57 0.07 2.98
C MET A 69 6.84 0.97 1.99
N VAL A 70 6.97 0.65 0.70
CA VAL A 70 6.13 1.25 -0.34
C VAL A 70 4.90 0.37 -0.54
N ASN A 71 3.73 0.95 -0.38
CA ASN A 71 2.44 0.30 -0.57
C ASN A 71 1.76 0.78 -1.86
N HIS A 72 1.00 -0.11 -2.51
CA HIS A 72 0.13 0.21 -3.64
C HIS A 72 -1.29 0.44 -3.12
N ILE A 73 -1.81 1.66 -3.28
CA ILE A 73 -3.11 2.08 -2.73
C ILE A 73 -4.25 1.25 -3.33
N ASP A 74 -4.18 0.92 -4.62
CA ASP A 74 -5.18 0.14 -5.36
C ASP A 74 -5.00 -1.40 -5.23
N PHE A 75 -4.05 -1.87 -4.42
CA PHE A 75 -3.65 -3.29 -4.27
C PHE A 75 -3.05 -3.94 -5.53
N ASN A 76 -2.92 -3.22 -6.64
CA ASN A 76 -2.28 -3.70 -7.86
C ASN A 76 -0.77 -3.43 -7.82
N LYS A 77 0.00 -4.45 -7.50
CA LYS A 77 1.46 -4.40 -7.38
C LYS A 77 2.20 -4.05 -8.68
N SER A 78 1.51 -4.09 -9.81
CA SER A 78 2.06 -3.71 -11.12
C SER A 78 1.76 -2.25 -11.49
N ASN A 79 0.85 -1.58 -10.77
CA ASN A 79 0.53 -0.17 -11.00
C ASN A 79 1.51 0.73 -10.25
N ASN A 80 2.63 1.04 -10.89
CA ASN A 80 3.71 1.84 -10.31
C ASN A 80 3.53 3.36 -10.52
N TYR A 81 2.33 3.83 -10.87
CA TYR A 81 2.05 5.25 -10.96
C TYR A 81 2.26 5.92 -9.59
N TYR A 82 3.02 7.02 -9.56
CA TYR A 82 3.50 7.60 -8.29
C TYR A 82 2.38 8.02 -7.32
N LEU A 83 1.21 8.45 -7.83
CA LEU A 83 0.05 8.78 -6.98
C LEU A 83 -0.67 7.54 -6.42
N ASN A 84 -0.35 6.35 -6.94
CA ASN A 84 -0.80 5.06 -6.41
C ASN A 84 0.15 4.49 -5.35
N LEU A 85 1.27 5.17 -5.08
CA LEU A 85 2.27 4.71 -4.12
C LEU A 85 2.26 5.58 -2.87
N GLU A 86 2.40 4.94 -1.71
CA GLU A 86 2.53 5.62 -0.43
C GLU A 86 3.59 4.97 0.45
N MET A 87 4.19 5.76 1.35
CA MET A 87 5.11 5.26 2.36
C MET A 87 4.34 4.83 3.59
N VAL A 88 4.51 3.56 4.00
CA VAL A 88 3.80 2.99 5.16
C VAL A 88 4.75 2.27 6.09
N THR A 89 4.43 2.26 7.36
CA THR A 89 5.07 1.38 8.34
C THR A 89 4.65 -0.07 8.12
N ASN A 90 5.41 -1.02 8.67
CA ASN A 90 5.06 -2.45 8.62
C ASN A 90 3.64 -2.72 9.17
N ARG A 91 3.26 -2.02 10.26
CA ARG A 91 1.94 -2.13 10.88
C ARG A 91 0.83 -1.64 9.95
N GLU A 92 1.01 -0.48 9.34
CA GLU A 92 0.06 0.11 8.38
C GLU A 92 -0.12 -0.79 7.16
N ASN A 93 0.99 -1.31 6.60
CA ASN A 93 0.95 -2.23 5.47
C ASN A 93 0.20 -3.53 5.79
N GLN A 94 0.41 -4.10 6.98
CA GLN A 94 -0.36 -5.27 7.42
C GLN A 94 -1.86 -4.96 7.56
N CYS A 95 -2.23 -3.81 8.11
CA CYS A 95 -3.63 -3.38 8.17
C CYS A 95 -4.24 -3.23 6.77
N HIS A 96 -3.48 -2.69 5.82
CA HIS A 96 -3.91 -2.56 4.42
C HIS A 96 -4.14 -3.93 3.77
N LEU A 97 -3.23 -4.89 3.96
CA LEU A 97 -3.38 -6.26 3.46
C LEU A 97 -4.57 -7.01 4.08
N ILE A 98 -4.86 -6.79 5.37
CA ILE A 98 -6.03 -7.36 6.03
C ILE A 98 -7.32 -6.82 5.39
N LYS A 99 -7.38 -5.53 5.05
CA LYS A 99 -8.51 -4.92 4.34
C LYS A 99 -8.71 -5.52 2.94
N SER A 100 -7.64 -5.75 2.20
CA SER A 100 -7.74 -6.35 0.86
C SER A 100 -8.35 -7.77 0.88
N LYS A 101 -8.16 -8.49 1.98
CA LYS A 101 -8.67 -9.86 2.17
C LYS A 101 -10.02 -9.93 2.88
N ASN A 102 -10.35 -8.93 3.69
CA ASN A 102 -11.58 -8.90 4.48
C ASN A 102 -12.24 -7.52 4.38
N LYS A 103 -13.25 -7.43 3.53
CA LYS A 103 -14.06 -6.21 3.31
C LYS A 103 -14.68 -5.66 4.61
N PHE A 104 -14.86 -6.50 5.63
CA PHE A 104 -15.57 -6.17 6.87
C PHE A 104 -14.67 -6.23 8.10
N ILE A 105 -13.58 -5.44 8.09
CA ILE A 105 -12.63 -5.38 9.21
C ILE A 105 -13.32 -4.97 10.51
N GLY A 106 -13.02 -5.72 11.59
CA GLY A 106 -13.60 -5.48 12.92
C GLY A 106 -14.95 -6.13 13.14
N ALA A 107 -15.53 -6.80 12.11
CA ALA A 107 -16.72 -7.61 12.23
C ALA A 107 -16.34 -9.10 12.34
N CYS A 108 -16.52 -9.71 13.52
CA CYS A 108 -16.15 -11.08 13.81
C CYS A 108 -17.37 -11.92 14.19
N PHE A 109 -17.49 -13.14 13.66
CA PHE A 109 -18.60 -14.03 14.01
C PHE A 109 -18.39 -14.69 15.37
N ASN A 110 -19.31 -14.49 16.30
CA ASN A 110 -19.35 -15.18 17.59
C ASN A 110 -20.15 -16.48 17.48
N LYS A 111 -19.44 -17.61 17.48
CA LYS A 111 -20.03 -18.94 17.31
C LYS A 111 -21.02 -19.31 18.42
N ASN A 112 -20.75 -18.89 19.67
CA ASN A 112 -21.59 -19.22 20.82
C ASN A 112 -22.94 -18.47 20.79
N LYS A 113 -22.91 -17.21 20.37
CA LYS A 113 -24.13 -16.36 20.31
C LYS A 113 -24.75 -16.36 18.92
N LYS A 114 -24.13 -17.00 17.93
CA LYS A 114 -24.55 -17.05 16.51
C LYS A 114 -24.84 -15.66 15.94
N LYS A 115 -24.03 -14.67 16.32
CA LYS A 115 -24.16 -13.26 15.90
C LYS A 115 -22.81 -12.68 15.55
N TRP A 116 -22.81 -11.55 14.83
CA TRP A 116 -21.63 -10.79 14.47
C TRP A 116 -21.31 -9.75 15.53
N GLN A 117 -20.05 -9.70 15.98
CA GLN A 117 -19.55 -8.71 16.93
C GLN A 117 -18.77 -7.65 16.20
N SER A 118 -18.97 -6.38 16.58
CA SER A 118 -18.20 -5.24 16.10
C SER A 118 -17.18 -4.81 17.16
N HIS A 119 -15.93 -4.62 16.73
CA HIS A 119 -14.81 -4.20 17.57
C HIS A 119 -13.95 -3.17 16.85
N ILE A 120 -13.31 -2.32 17.64
CA ILE A 120 -12.29 -1.38 17.16
C ILE A 120 -11.08 -1.36 18.12
N MET A 121 -9.88 -1.19 17.57
CA MET A 121 -8.67 -0.97 18.35
C MET A 121 -8.41 0.52 18.52
N ILE A 122 -8.43 1.03 19.77
CA ILE A 122 -8.14 2.41 20.11
C ILE A 122 -6.99 2.44 21.10
N ASN A 123 -5.91 3.14 20.78
CA ASN A 123 -4.73 3.26 21.63
C ASN A 123 -4.21 1.91 22.18
N GLY A 124 -4.19 0.90 21.31
CA GLY A 124 -3.74 -0.45 21.67
C GLY A 124 -4.73 -1.29 22.48
N LYS A 125 -5.92 -0.78 22.81
CA LYS A 125 -6.96 -1.51 23.53
C LYS A 125 -8.13 -1.85 22.59
N LEU A 126 -8.59 -3.09 22.66
CA LEU A 126 -9.76 -3.54 21.90
C LEU A 126 -11.03 -3.01 22.59
N LYS A 127 -11.82 -2.22 21.85
CA LYS A 127 -13.15 -1.73 22.28
C LYS A 127 -14.23 -2.51 21.58
N TYR A 128 -15.15 -3.07 22.34
CA TYR A 128 -16.38 -3.69 21.86
C TYR A 128 -17.41 -2.61 21.55
N ILE A 129 -18.07 -2.69 20.39
CA ILE A 129 -19.08 -1.73 19.93
C ILE A 129 -20.48 -2.32 20.07
N GLY A 130 -20.68 -3.56 19.58
CA GLY A 130 -22.01 -4.17 19.64
C GLY A 130 -22.08 -5.54 18.98
N MET A 131 -23.31 -6.10 18.96
CA MET A 131 -23.63 -7.38 18.37
C MET A 131 -24.77 -7.25 17.37
N TYR A 132 -24.63 -7.86 16.20
CA TYR A 132 -25.48 -7.64 15.03
C TYR A 132 -25.86 -8.97 14.38
N ASN A 133 -26.92 -8.95 13.57
CA ASN A 133 -27.42 -10.17 12.93
C ASN A 133 -26.58 -10.57 11.71
N ASN A 134 -25.99 -9.62 11.01
CA ASN A 134 -25.13 -9.88 9.86
C ASN A 134 -23.80 -9.14 9.95
N GLN A 135 -22.86 -9.51 9.08
CA GLN A 135 -21.51 -8.98 9.06
C GLN A 135 -21.45 -7.51 8.63
N GLU A 136 -22.31 -7.10 7.72
CA GLU A 136 -22.35 -5.76 7.19
C GLU A 136 -22.83 -4.75 8.24
N GLU A 137 -23.89 -5.07 8.99
CA GLU A 137 -24.36 -4.26 10.13
C GLU A 137 -23.26 -4.08 11.18
N ALA A 138 -22.53 -5.15 11.52
CA ALA A 138 -21.43 -5.07 12.46
C ALA A 138 -20.30 -4.16 11.95
N TYR A 139 -20.00 -4.21 10.66
CA TYR A 139 -19.01 -3.34 10.04
C TYR A 139 -19.48 -1.88 9.99
N GLN A 140 -20.74 -1.60 9.58
CA GLN A 140 -21.30 -0.25 9.55
C GLN A 140 -21.33 0.40 10.93
N ALA A 141 -21.67 -0.36 11.97
CA ALA A 141 -21.61 0.12 13.34
C ALA A 141 -20.20 0.58 13.74
N ARG A 142 -19.17 -0.12 13.29
CA ARG A 142 -17.79 0.31 13.48
C ARG A 142 -17.49 1.61 12.72
N VAL A 143 -17.88 1.69 11.45
CA VAL A 143 -17.66 2.88 10.62
C VAL A 143 -18.35 4.11 11.24
N ASN A 144 -19.58 3.95 11.71
CA ASN A 144 -20.32 5.02 12.39
C ASN A 144 -19.61 5.44 13.69
N PHE A 145 -19.17 4.46 14.48
CA PHE A 145 -18.43 4.74 15.71
C PHE A 145 -17.12 5.52 15.43
N GLU A 146 -16.39 5.17 14.37
CA GLU A 146 -15.19 5.90 13.93
C GLU A 146 -15.52 7.37 13.60
N LYS A 147 -16.59 7.61 12.85
CA LYS A 147 -17.04 8.97 12.49
C LYS A 147 -17.46 9.80 13.72
N GLU A 148 -18.27 9.23 14.59
CA GLU A 148 -18.78 9.91 15.80
C GLU A 148 -17.68 10.28 16.79
N ASN A 149 -16.60 9.50 16.84
CA ASN A 149 -15.48 9.72 17.75
C ASN A 149 -14.27 10.42 17.09
N GLY A 150 -14.42 10.91 15.85
CA GLY A 150 -13.34 11.61 15.14
C GLY A 150 -12.12 10.72 14.88
N ILE A 151 -12.29 9.38 14.84
CA ILE A 151 -11.21 8.44 14.58
C ILE A 151 -10.95 8.44 13.08
N VAL A 152 -9.90 9.16 12.67
CA VAL A 152 -9.47 9.17 11.26
C VAL A 152 -8.79 7.84 10.95
N ASN A 153 -9.52 6.95 10.29
CA ASN A 153 -8.94 5.75 9.75
C ASN A 153 -8.38 6.09 8.35
N LYS A 154 -7.07 6.20 8.25
CA LYS A 154 -6.36 6.58 7.02
C LYS A 154 -6.68 5.66 5.80
N TYR A 155 -7.46 4.63 6.02
CA TYR A 155 -7.70 3.53 5.08
C TYR A 155 -9.20 3.19 4.88
N ILE A 156 -10.12 4.12 5.13
CA ILE A 156 -11.54 3.99 4.75
C ILE A 156 -11.79 4.78 3.47
#